data_0dc97952c4b31bd9c7d98f4f7e57e781
#
_entry.id   0dc97952c4b31bd9c7d98f4f7e57e781
#
_cell.length_a   1.000
_cell.length_b   1.000
_cell.length_c   1.000
_cell.angle_alpha   90.00
_cell.angle_beta   90.00
_cell.angle_gamma   90.00
#
_symmetry.space_group_name_H-M   'P 1'
#
loop_
_entity.id
_entity.type
_entity.pdbx_description
1 polymer ?
#
loop_
_entity_poly.entity_id
_entity_poly.type
_entity_poly.pdbx_seq_one_letter_code
_entity_poly.pdbx_strand_id
1 'polypeptide(L)'
;MSTYKEYIKQIDDRKKQGLNPKPIDDASLLEEIISQIKDINHEARKASIDFFIYNVIPGTTSAAYVKASFLKDIIDEAHSVEEISPDFAFELLSHMKGGPSVKILIDYALSDDSINSQKAADILKTQVYLYEADMDRLEHAYNQGNKVAEDILISYSKAEFFTQLPQIEEEIKVVTYVAGIGDISTDFLSPGSDAHSRSDRELHGQSMFEHNTNLQDELIALKEQHPDKVVMLIADKGTMGVGSSRMSGVNNVALWVGKQASPYIPFVNIAPVVAGTNGISPIFLTTVSVTGGIGLDLKNWVKKKDSKGNAILDSNDEPILEEVYSVDTGTILTINTKDKKLYKEGVEVCDISSSFTPQKMEFMRAGGSYAIVFGKKIQSFASKVLNINTPNVFASSKEISHDSQGLTAVEKIFNKNVLGSSSDKFLHAGSDVRVKVNIVGSQDTTGLMTSQELEAMAATTISPVVDGAYQSGCHTASVWDTKSQENIPRLMKFMNDFGLITARDPKGKYHSMTDVIHKVLNDLTVDDWSI
;
A
#
# COMPACT_ATOMS: atom_id res chain seq x y z
N MET A 1 -10.10 -34.18 7.93
CA MET A 1 -10.30 -33.99 6.46
C MET A 1 -8.99 -33.41 5.96
N SER A 2 -8.52 -33.64 4.70
CA SER A 2 -7.28 -32.97 4.27
C SER A 2 -7.53 -31.48 4.11
N THR A 3 -6.52 -30.64 4.37
CA THR A 3 -6.58 -29.17 4.22
C THR A 3 -6.92 -28.78 2.78
N TYR A 4 -6.45 -29.54 1.79
CA TYR A 4 -6.78 -29.35 0.38
C TYR A 4 -8.28 -29.57 0.08
N LYS A 5 -8.90 -30.63 0.65
CA LYS A 5 -10.35 -30.88 0.46
C LYS A 5 -11.21 -29.77 1.07
N GLU A 6 -10.79 -29.24 2.20
CA GLU A 6 -11.47 -28.09 2.83
C GLU A 6 -11.32 -26.84 1.98
N TYR A 7 -10.14 -26.62 1.40
CA TYR A 7 -9.86 -25.52 0.50
C TYR A 7 -10.71 -25.59 -0.78
N ILE A 8 -10.81 -26.76 -1.42
CA ILE A 8 -11.68 -26.94 -2.60
C ILE A 8 -13.15 -26.66 -2.26
N LYS A 9 -13.64 -27.13 -1.11
CA LYS A 9 -14.99 -26.79 -0.65
C LYS A 9 -15.16 -25.27 -0.46
N GLN A 10 -14.19 -24.61 0.13
CA GLN A 10 -14.21 -23.15 0.28
C GLN A 10 -14.26 -22.45 -1.07
N ILE A 11 -13.52 -22.93 -2.08
CA ILE A 11 -13.56 -22.40 -3.44
C ILE A 11 -14.97 -22.51 -4.02
N ASP A 12 -15.62 -23.66 -3.88
CA ASP A 12 -17.00 -23.87 -4.37
C ASP A 12 -18.00 -22.92 -3.69
N ASP A 13 -17.84 -22.72 -2.39
CA ASP A 13 -18.72 -21.82 -1.63
C ASP A 13 -18.47 -20.33 -1.98
N ARG A 14 -17.23 -19.95 -2.22
CA ARG A 14 -16.86 -18.60 -2.70
C ARG A 14 -17.37 -18.35 -4.12
N LYS A 15 -17.24 -19.32 -5.00
CA LYS A 15 -17.73 -19.23 -6.38
C LYS A 15 -19.24 -18.97 -6.46
N LYS A 16 -20.04 -19.54 -5.56
CA LYS A 16 -21.48 -19.25 -5.44
C LYS A 16 -21.77 -17.79 -5.08
N GLN A 17 -20.78 -17.11 -4.47
CA GLN A 17 -20.85 -15.70 -4.09
C GLN A 17 -20.18 -14.79 -5.13
N GLY A 18 -19.72 -15.32 -6.26
CA GLY A 18 -19.01 -14.56 -7.28
C GLY A 18 -17.56 -14.20 -6.91
N LEU A 19 -16.97 -14.90 -5.91
CA LEU A 19 -15.62 -14.67 -5.42
C LEU A 19 -14.62 -15.65 -6.02
N ASN A 20 -13.39 -15.19 -6.20
CA ASN A 20 -12.26 -16.06 -6.55
C ASN A 20 -11.81 -16.93 -5.36
N PRO A 21 -10.96 -17.94 -5.61
CA PRO A 21 -10.33 -18.69 -4.53
C PRO A 21 -9.63 -17.76 -3.54
N LYS A 22 -9.79 -18.00 -2.24
CA LYS A 22 -9.05 -17.26 -1.24
C LYS A 22 -7.55 -17.52 -1.42
N PRO A 23 -6.69 -16.50 -1.40
CA PRO A 23 -5.25 -16.70 -1.50
C PRO A 23 -4.72 -17.60 -0.38
N ILE A 24 -3.76 -18.45 -0.72
CA ILE A 24 -3.12 -19.39 0.19
C ILE A 24 -2.10 -18.65 1.05
N ASP A 25 -2.31 -18.65 2.36
CA ASP A 25 -1.46 -18.04 3.38
C ASP A 25 -0.93 -19.04 4.42
N ASP A 26 -1.41 -20.29 4.38
CA ASP A 26 -1.11 -21.36 5.33
C ASP A 26 -0.11 -22.38 4.77
N ALA A 27 0.90 -22.73 5.58
CA ALA A 27 1.95 -23.67 5.22
C ALA A 27 1.42 -25.09 4.97
N SER A 28 0.52 -25.59 5.82
CA SER A 28 0.05 -26.98 5.76
C SER A 28 -0.73 -27.25 4.48
N LEU A 29 -1.55 -26.28 4.04
CA LEU A 29 -2.24 -26.36 2.77
C LEU A 29 -1.25 -26.37 1.59
N LEU A 30 -0.24 -25.52 1.63
CA LEU A 30 0.72 -25.43 0.53
C LEU A 30 1.65 -26.65 0.48
N GLU A 31 2.02 -27.22 1.61
CA GLU A 31 2.78 -28.48 1.67
C GLU A 31 2.00 -29.64 1.04
N GLU A 32 0.68 -29.72 1.31
CA GLU A 32 -0.19 -30.72 0.67
C GLU A 32 -0.27 -30.49 -0.85
N ILE A 33 -0.42 -29.24 -1.31
CA ILE A 33 -0.39 -28.86 -2.72
C ILE A 33 0.94 -29.27 -3.38
N ILE A 34 2.07 -28.99 -2.74
CA ILE A 34 3.41 -29.39 -3.25
C ILE A 34 3.55 -30.90 -3.33
N SER A 35 3.00 -31.64 -2.35
CA SER A 35 2.99 -33.11 -2.42
C SER A 35 2.24 -33.62 -3.66
N GLN A 36 1.12 -32.98 -4.02
CA GLN A 36 0.34 -33.29 -5.22
C GLN A 36 1.10 -32.91 -6.51
N ILE A 37 1.87 -31.81 -6.50
CA ILE A 37 2.72 -31.41 -7.63
C ILE A 37 3.81 -32.44 -7.88
N LYS A 38 4.42 -32.99 -6.83
CA LYS A 38 5.49 -34.00 -6.90
C LYS A 38 5.01 -35.36 -7.43
N ASP A 39 3.74 -35.69 -7.24
CA ASP A 39 3.15 -36.91 -7.81
C ASP A 39 2.61 -36.64 -9.21
N ILE A 40 3.36 -37.08 -10.24
CA ILE A 40 3.04 -36.85 -11.65
C ILE A 40 1.67 -37.44 -12.07
N ASN A 41 1.17 -38.43 -11.33
CA ASN A 41 -0.10 -39.09 -11.62
C ASN A 41 -1.25 -38.57 -10.76
N HIS A 42 -1.00 -37.61 -9.89
CA HIS A 42 -2.04 -37.11 -8.99
C HIS A 42 -3.13 -36.35 -9.76
N GLU A 43 -4.41 -36.69 -9.53
CA GLU A 43 -5.55 -36.13 -10.25
C GLU A 43 -5.67 -34.60 -10.12
N ALA A 44 -5.26 -34.04 -8.97
CA ALA A 44 -5.29 -32.59 -8.70
C ALA A 44 -4.01 -31.86 -9.16
N ARG A 45 -2.99 -32.56 -9.70
CA ARG A 45 -1.66 -31.98 -9.96
C ARG A 45 -1.72 -30.66 -10.75
N LYS A 46 -2.51 -30.64 -11.84
CA LYS A 46 -2.64 -29.44 -12.67
C LYS A 46 -3.19 -28.24 -11.89
N ALA A 47 -4.28 -28.45 -11.15
CA ALA A 47 -4.86 -27.39 -10.33
C ALA A 47 -3.91 -26.94 -9.20
N SER A 48 -3.15 -27.88 -8.62
CA SER A 48 -2.15 -27.60 -7.60
C SER A 48 -0.99 -26.75 -8.12
N ILE A 49 -0.55 -26.96 -9.38
CA ILE A 49 0.45 -26.11 -10.04
C ILE A 49 -0.11 -24.70 -10.23
N ASP A 50 -1.33 -24.56 -10.72
CA ASP A 50 -1.98 -23.26 -10.89
C ASP A 50 -2.10 -22.52 -9.54
N PHE A 51 -2.52 -23.19 -8.49
CA PHE A 51 -2.59 -22.60 -7.14
C PHE A 51 -1.21 -22.18 -6.63
N PHE A 52 -0.21 -23.02 -6.80
CA PHE A 52 1.16 -22.73 -6.37
C PHE A 52 1.74 -21.49 -7.09
N ILE A 53 1.54 -21.39 -8.40
CA ILE A 53 2.06 -20.28 -9.20
C ILE A 53 1.29 -18.99 -8.89
N TYR A 54 -0.05 -19.02 -8.94
CA TYR A 54 -0.87 -17.81 -9.05
C TYR A 54 -1.62 -17.42 -7.78
N ASN A 55 -1.74 -18.31 -6.78
CA ASN A 55 -2.66 -18.07 -5.68
C ASN A 55 -2.03 -18.14 -4.28
N VAL A 56 -0.71 -17.99 -4.17
CA VAL A 56 -0.02 -17.94 -2.87
C VAL A 56 0.31 -16.49 -2.53
N ILE A 57 -0.06 -16.05 -1.33
CA ILE A 57 0.31 -14.72 -0.83
C ILE A 57 1.82 -14.70 -0.57
N PRO A 58 2.55 -13.73 -1.16
CA PRO A 58 3.98 -13.56 -0.92
C PRO A 58 4.26 -12.93 0.45
N GLY A 59 5.49 -12.54 0.67
CA GLY A 59 5.91 -11.81 1.86
C GLY A 59 6.34 -12.76 2.97
N THR A 60 5.76 -12.62 4.15
CA THR A 60 6.16 -13.38 5.35
C THR A 60 5.08 -14.34 5.87
N THR A 61 4.08 -14.67 5.06
CA THR A 61 3.12 -15.72 5.40
C THR A 61 3.81 -17.07 5.53
N SER A 62 3.26 -17.99 6.30
CA SER A 62 3.83 -19.34 6.43
C SER A 62 3.88 -20.06 5.08
N ALA A 63 2.90 -19.86 4.21
CA ALA A 63 2.90 -20.36 2.83
C ALA A 63 4.06 -19.76 1.99
N ALA A 64 4.39 -18.48 2.16
CA ALA A 64 5.49 -17.86 1.43
C ALA A 64 6.85 -18.54 1.72
N TYR A 65 7.10 -18.93 2.97
CA TYR A 65 8.30 -19.70 3.32
C TYR A 65 8.35 -21.05 2.62
N VAL A 66 7.23 -21.76 2.58
CA VAL A 66 7.11 -23.07 1.91
C VAL A 66 7.27 -22.91 0.39
N LYS A 67 6.64 -21.88 -0.21
CA LYS A 67 6.79 -21.58 -1.64
C LYS A 67 8.24 -21.30 -2.00
N ALA A 68 8.88 -20.42 -1.26
CA ALA A 68 10.27 -20.03 -1.52
C ALA A 68 11.23 -21.22 -1.38
N SER A 69 11.03 -22.07 -0.36
CA SER A 69 11.84 -23.29 -0.18
C SER A 69 11.69 -24.25 -1.36
N PHE A 70 10.45 -24.49 -1.84
CA PHE A 70 10.23 -25.38 -2.98
C PHE A 70 10.76 -24.81 -4.29
N LEU A 71 10.69 -23.50 -4.48
CA LEU A 71 11.34 -22.87 -5.65
C LEU A 71 12.87 -23.02 -5.60
N LYS A 72 13.46 -22.95 -4.40
CA LYS A 72 14.89 -23.25 -4.21
C LYS A 72 15.22 -24.70 -4.58
N ASP A 73 14.41 -25.66 -4.14
CA ASP A 73 14.60 -27.08 -4.49
C ASP A 73 14.55 -27.32 -6.00
N ILE A 74 13.72 -26.55 -6.73
CA ILE A 74 13.65 -26.62 -8.20
C ILE A 74 14.91 -26.00 -8.84
N ILE A 75 15.39 -24.86 -8.32
CA ILE A 75 16.62 -24.21 -8.82
C ILE A 75 17.84 -25.10 -8.58
N ASP A 76 17.91 -25.78 -7.43
CA ASP A 76 18.99 -26.71 -7.07
C ASP A 76 18.86 -28.08 -7.79
N GLU A 77 17.84 -28.24 -8.67
CA GLU A 77 17.53 -29.52 -9.36
C GLU A 77 17.25 -30.70 -8.40
N ALA A 78 16.99 -30.41 -7.13
CA ALA A 78 16.58 -31.43 -6.15
C ALA A 78 15.19 -32.00 -6.46
N HIS A 79 14.35 -31.20 -7.13
CA HIS A 79 13.06 -31.59 -7.65
C HIS A 79 12.87 -31.02 -9.05
N SER A 80 12.42 -31.86 -10.01
CA SER A 80 12.05 -31.42 -11.35
C SER A 80 10.54 -31.32 -11.47
N VAL A 81 10.07 -30.17 -11.92
CA VAL A 81 8.67 -29.90 -12.28
C VAL A 81 8.65 -29.36 -13.70
N GLU A 82 8.03 -30.10 -14.61
CA GLU A 82 8.06 -29.78 -16.06
C GLU A 82 7.57 -28.36 -16.35
N GLU A 83 6.57 -27.89 -15.60
CA GLU A 83 5.92 -26.60 -15.77
C GLU A 83 6.67 -25.44 -15.10
N ILE A 84 7.67 -25.74 -14.26
CA ILE A 84 8.44 -24.73 -13.52
C ILE A 84 9.93 -25.01 -13.73
N SER A 85 10.50 -24.38 -14.73
CA SER A 85 11.95 -24.43 -14.96
C SER A 85 12.72 -23.67 -13.85
N PRO A 86 14.04 -23.92 -13.66
CA PRO A 86 14.86 -23.13 -12.75
C PRO A 86 14.79 -21.61 -13.02
N ASP A 87 14.78 -21.19 -14.28
CA ASP A 87 14.65 -19.79 -14.65
C ASP A 87 13.28 -19.22 -14.26
N PHE A 88 12.20 -19.96 -14.47
CA PHE A 88 10.87 -19.55 -14.04
C PHE A 88 10.75 -19.55 -12.51
N ALA A 89 11.45 -20.43 -11.79
CA ALA A 89 11.52 -20.40 -10.34
C ALA A 89 12.19 -19.10 -9.83
N PHE A 90 13.27 -18.63 -10.48
CA PHE A 90 13.86 -17.32 -10.19
C PHE A 90 12.88 -16.17 -10.47
N GLU A 91 12.13 -16.23 -11.57
CA GLU A 91 11.08 -15.23 -11.86
C GLU A 91 10.03 -15.20 -10.76
N LEU A 92 9.52 -16.36 -10.32
CA LEU A 92 8.56 -16.44 -9.21
C LEU A 92 9.13 -15.89 -7.90
N LEU A 93 10.40 -16.16 -7.56
CA LEU A 93 11.09 -15.57 -6.42
C LEU A 93 11.14 -14.03 -6.52
N SER A 94 11.40 -13.49 -7.72
CA SER A 94 11.47 -12.04 -7.94
C SER A 94 10.14 -11.33 -7.64
N HIS A 95 9.02 -11.99 -7.93
CA HIS A 95 7.69 -11.46 -7.65
C HIS A 95 7.27 -11.53 -6.19
N MET A 96 7.91 -12.35 -5.36
CA MET A 96 7.61 -12.44 -3.93
C MET A 96 8.03 -11.20 -3.13
N LYS A 97 8.97 -10.40 -3.64
CA LYS A 97 9.34 -9.06 -3.17
C LYS A 97 9.72 -8.94 -1.70
N GLY A 98 10.34 -9.95 -1.11
CA GLY A 98 10.81 -9.84 0.27
C GLY A 98 10.69 -11.14 1.07
N GLY A 99 11.01 -11.07 2.37
CA GLY A 99 10.95 -12.22 3.27
C GLY A 99 11.87 -13.36 2.84
N PRO A 100 11.36 -14.61 2.79
CA PRO A 100 12.16 -15.79 2.48
C PRO A 100 12.77 -15.75 1.06
N SER A 101 12.15 -15.07 0.10
CA SER A 101 12.70 -14.96 -1.26
C SER A 101 13.99 -14.17 -1.28
N VAL A 102 14.08 -13.06 -0.56
CA VAL A 102 15.30 -12.24 -0.46
C VAL A 102 16.43 -13.05 0.17
N LYS A 103 16.16 -13.80 1.24
CA LYS A 103 17.16 -14.64 1.89
C LYS A 103 17.76 -15.66 0.90
N ILE A 104 16.91 -16.34 0.11
CA ILE A 104 17.34 -17.31 -0.89
C ILE A 104 18.15 -16.64 -2.01
N LEU A 105 17.70 -15.49 -2.48
CA LEU A 105 18.43 -14.72 -3.49
C LEU A 105 19.82 -14.28 -3.00
N ILE A 106 19.96 -13.89 -1.72
CA ILE A 106 21.26 -13.57 -1.14
C ILE A 106 22.13 -14.82 -1.02
N ASP A 107 21.55 -15.98 -0.64
CA ASP A 107 22.29 -17.24 -0.58
C ASP A 107 22.89 -17.59 -1.96
N TYR A 108 22.13 -17.45 -3.06
CA TYR A 108 22.67 -17.65 -4.42
C TYR A 108 23.66 -16.56 -4.83
N ALA A 109 23.33 -15.29 -4.60
CA ALA A 109 24.20 -14.18 -5.00
C ALA A 109 25.60 -14.26 -4.38
N LEU A 110 25.70 -14.78 -3.16
CA LEU A 110 26.96 -14.94 -2.44
C LEU A 110 27.59 -16.33 -2.60
N SER A 111 27.00 -17.23 -3.40
CA SER A 111 27.51 -18.57 -3.67
C SER A 111 28.63 -18.58 -4.72
N ASP A 112 29.36 -19.70 -4.82
CA ASP A 112 30.39 -19.91 -5.84
C ASP A 112 29.83 -20.29 -7.21
N ASP A 113 28.51 -20.51 -7.32
CA ASP A 113 27.82 -20.78 -8.59
C ASP A 113 27.67 -19.49 -9.40
N SER A 114 28.56 -19.29 -10.34
CA SER A 114 28.65 -18.02 -11.10
C SER A 114 27.39 -17.68 -11.92
N ILE A 115 26.61 -18.68 -12.37
CA ILE A 115 25.41 -18.45 -13.19
C ILE A 115 24.25 -18.04 -12.30
N ASN A 116 23.94 -18.80 -11.28
CA ASN A 116 22.84 -18.52 -10.35
C ASN A 116 23.16 -17.30 -9.48
N SER A 117 24.43 -17.09 -9.13
CA SER A 117 24.90 -15.90 -8.40
C SER A 117 24.56 -14.61 -9.17
N GLN A 118 24.88 -14.53 -10.45
CA GLN A 118 24.59 -13.33 -11.24
C GLN A 118 23.09 -13.11 -11.40
N LYS A 119 22.30 -14.15 -11.69
CA LYS A 119 20.83 -14.05 -11.79
C LYS A 119 20.22 -13.53 -10.50
N ALA A 120 20.63 -14.10 -9.36
CA ALA A 120 20.14 -13.68 -8.06
C ALA A 120 20.53 -12.23 -7.73
N ALA A 121 21.76 -11.82 -8.05
CA ALA A 121 22.24 -10.46 -7.87
C ALA A 121 21.40 -9.45 -8.69
N ASP A 122 21.11 -9.77 -9.96
CA ASP A 122 20.31 -8.90 -10.81
C ASP A 122 18.87 -8.74 -10.31
N ILE A 123 18.29 -9.81 -9.75
CA ILE A 123 16.98 -9.73 -9.09
C ILE A 123 17.08 -8.88 -7.81
N LEU A 124 18.08 -9.11 -6.95
CA LEU A 124 18.27 -8.36 -5.71
C LEU A 124 18.37 -6.86 -5.94
N LYS A 125 19.05 -6.42 -6.99
CA LYS A 125 19.17 -4.99 -7.36
C LYS A 125 17.81 -4.32 -7.58
N THR A 126 16.75 -5.08 -7.81
CA THR A 126 15.37 -4.57 -7.96
C THR A 126 14.55 -4.64 -6.66
N GLN A 127 15.04 -5.32 -5.61
CA GLN A 127 14.32 -5.52 -4.37
C GLN A 127 14.60 -4.40 -3.37
N VAL A 128 13.56 -4.01 -2.63
CA VAL A 128 13.68 -2.95 -1.60
C VAL A 128 13.28 -3.40 -0.19
N TYR A 129 12.64 -4.58 -0.07
CA TYR A 129 12.16 -5.08 1.21
C TYR A 129 13.19 -6.04 1.85
N LEU A 130 14.37 -5.50 2.15
CA LEU A 130 15.47 -6.20 2.82
C LEU A 130 15.40 -5.94 4.33
N TYR A 131 15.69 -6.99 5.10
CA TYR A 131 15.88 -6.87 6.55
C TYR A 131 17.27 -6.37 6.89
N GLU A 132 17.47 -5.90 8.12
CA GLU A 132 18.79 -5.51 8.60
C GLU A 132 19.79 -6.67 8.49
N ALA A 133 19.39 -7.88 8.90
CA ALA A 133 20.22 -9.07 8.76
C ALA A 133 20.62 -9.39 7.31
N ASP A 134 19.78 -9.08 6.32
CA ASP A 134 20.11 -9.26 4.91
C ASP A 134 21.15 -8.24 4.44
N MET A 135 20.99 -7.00 4.89
CA MET A 135 21.95 -5.92 4.61
C MET A 135 23.29 -6.18 5.29
N ASP A 136 23.29 -6.65 6.54
CA ASP A 136 24.52 -7.02 7.27
C ASP A 136 25.29 -8.16 6.58
N ARG A 137 24.59 -9.12 5.97
CA ARG A 137 25.21 -10.19 5.17
C ARG A 137 25.90 -9.66 3.93
N LEU A 138 25.29 -8.70 3.23
CA LEU A 138 25.93 -8.05 2.08
C LEU A 138 27.16 -7.25 2.49
N GLU A 139 27.08 -6.49 3.58
CA GLU A 139 28.22 -5.76 4.14
C GLU A 139 29.36 -6.71 4.53
N HIS A 140 29.05 -7.81 5.23
CA HIS A 140 30.03 -8.80 5.62
C HIS A 140 30.75 -9.42 4.41
N ALA A 141 30.00 -9.84 3.38
CA ALA A 141 30.57 -10.39 2.16
C ALA A 141 31.43 -9.36 1.41
N TYR A 142 31.00 -8.12 1.32
CA TYR A 142 31.78 -7.02 0.76
C TYR A 142 33.11 -6.84 1.49
N ASN A 143 33.10 -6.82 2.81
CA ASN A 143 34.30 -6.68 3.63
C ASN A 143 35.27 -7.86 3.48
N GLN A 144 34.77 -9.03 3.02
CA GLN A 144 35.61 -10.18 2.64
C GLN A 144 36.08 -10.14 1.18
N GLY A 145 35.75 -9.09 0.43
CA GLY A 145 36.18 -8.90 -0.95
C GLY A 145 35.29 -9.55 -1.99
N ASN A 146 34.05 -9.98 -1.62
CA ASN A 146 33.09 -10.54 -2.58
C ASN A 146 32.64 -9.49 -3.60
N LYS A 147 32.91 -9.71 -4.87
CA LYS A 147 32.63 -8.76 -5.95
C LYS A 147 31.14 -8.64 -6.30
N VAL A 148 30.36 -9.70 -6.08
CA VAL A 148 28.91 -9.66 -6.32
C VAL A 148 28.24 -8.81 -5.23
N ALA A 149 28.65 -8.94 -3.97
CA ALA A 149 28.17 -8.07 -2.90
C ALA A 149 28.52 -6.60 -3.16
N GLU A 150 29.75 -6.31 -3.64
CA GLU A 150 30.17 -4.97 -4.04
C GLU A 150 29.26 -4.40 -5.14
N ASP A 151 28.95 -5.17 -6.17
CA ASP A 151 28.11 -4.77 -7.29
C ASP A 151 26.66 -4.49 -6.85
N ILE A 152 26.09 -5.33 -5.98
CA ILE A 152 24.76 -5.11 -5.38
C ILE A 152 24.75 -3.81 -4.56
N LEU A 153 25.74 -3.60 -3.71
CA LEU A 153 25.83 -2.38 -2.89
C LEU A 153 26.02 -1.12 -3.74
N ILE A 154 26.80 -1.20 -4.83
CA ILE A 154 26.94 -0.09 -5.78
C ILE A 154 25.58 0.24 -6.41
N SER A 155 24.83 -0.76 -6.87
CA SER A 155 23.49 -0.57 -7.42
C SER A 155 22.53 0.07 -6.41
N TYR A 156 22.55 -0.42 -5.17
CA TYR A 156 21.73 0.16 -4.10
C TYR A 156 22.13 1.60 -3.77
N SER A 157 23.42 1.92 -3.72
CA SER A 157 23.89 3.29 -3.48
C SER A 157 23.40 4.29 -4.52
N LYS A 158 23.24 3.83 -5.77
CA LYS A 158 22.69 4.62 -6.88
C LYS A 158 21.16 4.61 -6.93
N ALA A 159 20.49 3.88 -6.03
CA ALA A 159 19.06 3.61 -6.04
C ALA A 159 18.55 3.09 -7.39
N GLU A 160 19.27 2.14 -8.01
CA GLU A 160 18.89 1.60 -9.32
C GLU A 160 17.54 0.90 -9.30
N PHE A 161 17.13 0.29 -8.16
CA PHE A 161 15.78 -0.22 -7.90
C PHE A 161 14.67 0.81 -8.17
N PHE A 162 14.98 2.10 -8.15
CA PHE A 162 14.05 3.19 -8.44
C PHE A 162 14.38 3.90 -9.75
N THR A 163 15.67 4.23 -10.00
CA THR A 163 16.06 5.02 -11.18
C THR A 163 15.81 4.27 -12.48
N GLN A 164 15.85 2.92 -12.45
CA GLN A 164 15.58 2.07 -13.61
C GLN A 164 14.08 1.74 -13.81
N LEU A 165 13.21 2.11 -12.87
CA LEU A 165 11.78 1.95 -13.09
C LEU A 165 11.32 2.78 -14.30
N PRO A 166 10.32 2.32 -15.05
CA PRO A 166 9.71 3.10 -16.11
C PRO A 166 9.33 4.51 -15.61
N GLN A 167 9.47 5.48 -16.47
CA GLN A 167 8.94 6.81 -16.17
C GLN A 167 7.40 6.77 -16.17
N ILE A 168 6.79 7.66 -15.42
CA ILE A 168 5.34 7.86 -15.49
C ILE A 168 4.99 8.31 -16.90
N GLU A 169 3.96 7.71 -17.48
CA GLU A 169 3.46 8.11 -18.79
C GLU A 169 3.10 9.60 -18.80
N GLU A 170 3.52 10.32 -19.84
CA GLU A 170 3.20 11.74 -19.98
C GLU A 170 1.70 11.95 -20.12
N GLU A 171 1.00 11.05 -20.82
CA GLU A 171 -0.44 11.09 -21.01
C GLU A 171 -1.10 9.80 -20.53
N ILE A 172 -1.99 9.90 -19.54
CA ILE A 172 -2.81 8.81 -19.05
C ILE A 172 -4.25 9.04 -19.50
N LYS A 173 -4.74 8.18 -20.40
CA LYS A 173 -6.14 8.24 -20.85
C LYS A 173 -7.03 7.51 -19.85
N VAL A 174 -8.02 8.23 -19.34
CA VAL A 174 -8.99 7.72 -18.39
C VAL A 174 -10.40 7.79 -18.96
N VAL A 175 -11.26 6.84 -18.58
CA VAL A 175 -12.70 6.93 -18.79
C VAL A 175 -13.35 7.24 -17.44
N THR A 176 -14.24 8.22 -17.41
CA THR A 176 -14.88 8.65 -16.17
C THR A 176 -16.04 7.74 -15.80
N TYR A 177 -16.13 7.42 -14.50
CA TYR A 177 -17.33 6.86 -13.89
C TYR A 177 -17.85 7.82 -12.83
N VAL A 178 -19.02 8.38 -13.07
CA VAL A 178 -19.67 9.36 -12.20
C VAL A 178 -20.77 8.68 -11.42
N ALA A 179 -20.58 8.52 -10.12
CA ALA A 179 -21.54 7.78 -9.28
C ALA A 179 -22.87 8.52 -9.06
N GLY A 180 -22.96 9.81 -9.35
CA GLY A 180 -24.23 10.57 -9.34
C GLY A 180 -24.87 10.76 -7.97
N ILE A 181 -24.16 10.50 -6.87
CA ILE A 181 -24.67 10.52 -5.50
C ILE A 181 -24.20 11.72 -4.67
N GLY A 182 -23.54 12.69 -5.30
CA GLY A 182 -22.93 13.82 -4.62
C GLY A 182 -21.63 13.41 -3.91
N ASP A 183 -21.52 13.66 -2.60
CA ASP A 183 -20.37 13.23 -1.81
C ASP A 183 -20.20 11.71 -1.83
N ILE A 184 -19.00 11.25 -2.19
CA ILE A 184 -18.63 9.84 -2.02
C ILE A 184 -17.86 9.72 -0.70
N SER A 185 -18.58 9.33 0.35
CA SER A 185 -17.97 9.07 1.64
C SER A 185 -17.16 7.77 1.64
N THR A 186 -16.27 7.63 2.61
CA THR A 186 -15.54 6.37 2.80
C THR A 186 -16.47 5.23 3.23
N ASP A 187 -17.68 5.51 3.71
CA ASP A 187 -18.67 4.48 4.04
C ASP A 187 -19.39 3.95 2.79
N PHE A 188 -19.49 4.72 1.69
CA PHE A 188 -19.89 4.17 0.40
C PHE A 188 -18.83 3.26 -0.20
N LEU A 189 -17.55 3.57 0.03
CA LEU A 189 -16.43 2.80 -0.50
C LEU A 189 -16.11 1.57 0.36
N SER A 190 -16.33 1.63 1.66
CA SER A 190 -15.98 0.61 2.65
C SER A 190 -16.87 0.78 3.88
N PRO A 191 -18.09 0.23 3.87
CA PRO A 191 -19.05 0.36 4.95
C PRO A 191 -18.53 -0.14 6.29
N GLY A 192 -18.83 0.59 7.36
CA GLY A 192 -18.46 0.22 8.73
C GLY A 192 -19.15 -1.08 9.18
N SER A 193 -20.36 -1.35 8.68
CA SER A 193 -21.11 -2.60 8.88
C SER A 193 -20.31 -3.84 8.46
N ASP A 194 -19.49 -3.73 7.41
CA ASP A 194 -18.68 -4.81 6.85
C ASP A 194 -17.22 -4.79 7.28
N ALA A 195 -16.89 -4.05 8.33
CA ALA A 195 -15.52 -3.98 8.84
C ALA A 195 -14.92 -5.37 9.16
N HIS A 196 -15.76 -6.36 9.49
CA HIS A 196 -15.35 -7.73 9.77
C HIS A 196 -14.74 -8.44 8.55
N SER A 197 -15.12 -8.06 7.33
CA SER A 197 -14.64 -8.67 6.09
C SER A 197 -13.31 -8.07 5.58
N ARG A 198 -12.81 -7.00 6.19
CA ARG A 198 -11.60 -6.27 5.73
C ARG A 198 -10.33 -7.13 5.61
N SER A 199 -10.29 -8.24 6.34
CA SER A 199 -9.21 -9.22 6.21
C SER A 199 -9.31 -10.10 4.95
N ASP A 200 -10.45 -10.09 4.27
CA ASP A 200 -10.65 -10.73 2.96
C ASP A 200 -10.97 -9.63 1.95
N ARG A 201 -9.93 -9.15 1.24
CA ARG A 201 -10.02 -7.97 0.38
C ARG A 201 -11.09 -8.09 -0.70
N GLU A 202 -11.26 -9.29 -1.29
CA GLU A 202 -12.23 -9.50 -2.35
C GLU A 202 -13.66 -9.49 -1.79
N LEU A 203 -13.87 -10.20 -0.68
CA LEU A 203 -15.17 -10.18 0.00
C LEU A 203 -15.52 -8.76 0.46
N HIS A 204 -14.57 -8.04 1.07
CA HIS A 204 -14.79 -6.67 1.48
C HIS A 204 -15.01 -5.73 0.29
N GLY A 205 -14.33 -5.98 -0.82
CA GLY A 205 -14.52 -5.22 -2.06
C GLY A 205 -15.95 -5.23 -2.57
N GLN A 206 -16.69 -6.33 -2.37
CA GLN A 206 -18.10 -6.42 -2.75
C GLN A 206 -19.01 -5.46 -1.97
N SER A 207 -18.56 -4.99 -0.79
CA SER A 207 -19.31 -4.00 0.00
C SER A 207 -19.28 -2.58 -0.61
N MET A 208 -18.40 -2.31 -1.57
CA MET A 208 -18.38 -1.00 -2.23
C MET A 208 -19.70 -0.76 -2.97
N PHE A 209 -20.40 0.31 -2.61
CA PHE A 209 -21.73 0.66 -3.15
C PHE A 209 -22.83 -0.40 -2.88
N GLU A 210 -22.69 -1.26 -1.85
CA GLU A 210 -23.65 -2.34 -1.56
C GLU A 210 -25.11 -1.85 -1.41
N HIS A 211 -25.31 -0.62 -0.93
CA HIS A 211 -26.64 -0.01 -0.79
C HIS A 211 -27.20 0.52 -2.12
N ASN A 212 -26.43 0.45 -3.20
CA ASN A 212 -26.85 0.83 -4.55
C ASN A 212 -26.13 -0.05 -5.59
N THR A 213 -26.57 -1.28 -5.73
CA THR A 213 -25.96 -2.28 -6.63
C THR A 213 -25.98 -1.88 -8.10
N ASN A 214 -26.88 -0.98 -8.53
CA ASN A 214 -26.86 -0.47 -9.90
C ASN A 214 -25.54 0.21 -10.24
N LEU A 215 -24.91 0.88 -9.25
CA LEU A 215 -23.59 1.52 -9.46
C LEU A 215 -22.48 0.50 -9.74
N GLN A 216 -22.57 -0.70 -9.14
CA GLN A 216 -21.63 -1.79 -9.41
C GLN A 216 -21.80 -2.31 -10.84
N ASP A 217 -23.05 -2.58 -11.25
CA ASP A 217 -23.37 -3.08 -12.60
C ASP A 217 -22.96 -2.08 -13.68
N GLU A 218 -23.23 -0.80 -13.47
CA GLU A 218 -22.81 0.28 -14.38
C GLU A 218 -21.28 0.38 -14.50
N LEU A 219 -20.56 0.22 -13.39
CA LEU A 219 -19.11 0.26 -13.38
C LEU A 219 -18.51 -0.94 -14.12
N ILE A 220 -19.09 -2.13 -13.95
CA ILE A 220 -18.69 -3.34 -14.69
C ILE A 220 -18.91 -3.12 -16.18
N ALA A 221 -20.11 -2.68 -16.58
CA ALA A 221 -20.42 -2.42 -17.98
C ALA A 221 -19.48 -1.38 -18.62
N LEU A 222 -19.14 -0.32 -17.89
CA LEU A 222 -18.18 0.68 -18.36
C LEU A 222 -16.77 0.08 -18.59
N LYS A 223 -16.31 -0.78 -17.69
CA LYS A 223 -15.00 -1.46 -17.86
C LYS A 223 -14.99 -2.39 -19.06
N GLU A 224 -16.08 -3.12 -19.30
CA GLU A 224 -16.22 -3.99 -20.47
C GLU A 224 -16.22 -3.21 -21.80
N GLN A 225 -16.80 -2.01 -21.79
CA GLN A 225 -16.79 -1.10 -22.96
C GLN A 225 -15.42 -0.46 -23.22
N HIS A 226 -14.61 -0.30 -22.18
CA HIS A 226 -13.31 0.39 -22.24
C HIS A 226 -12.17 -0.42 -21.59
N PRO A 227 -11.88 -1.64 -22.08
CA PRO A 227 -10.92 -2.56 -21.44
C PRO A 227 -9.47 -2.05 -21.47
N ASP A 228 -9.17 -1.13 -22.38
CA ASP A 228 -7.86 -0.52 -22.60
C ASP A 228 -7.62 0.74 -21.74
N LYS A 229 -8.66 1.26 -21.08
CA LYS A 229 -8.57 2.52 -20.33
C LYS A 229 -8.55 2.31 -18.83
N VAL A 230 -7.96 3.28 -18.15
CA VAL A 230 -8.06 3.38 -16.69
C VAL A 230 -9.39 4.04 -16.34
N VAL A 231 -10.14 3.44 -15.42
CA VAL A 231 -11.38 4.07 -14.94
C VAL A 231 -11.03 5.08 -13.85
N MET A 232 -11.58 6.28 -13.97
CA MET A 232 -11.53 7.34 -12.97
C MET A 232 -12.89 7.46 -12.27
N LEU A 233 -12.94 7.11 -10.98
CA LEU A 233 -14.13 7.28 -10.16
C LEU A 233 -14.29 8.74 -9.72
N ILE A 234 -15.44 9.35 -10.00
CA ILE A 234 -15.71 10.77 -9.74
C ILE A 234 -16.88 10.96 -8.78
N ALA A 235 -16.67 11.74 -7.73
CA ALA A 235 -17.73 12.36 -6.94
C ALA A 235 -18.18 13.64 -7.66
N ASP A 236 -19.28 13.59 -8.39
CA ASP A 236 -19.83 14.75 -9.09
C ASP A 236 -20.71 15.59 -8.16
N LYS A 237 -20.51 16.91 -8.19
CA LYS A 237 -21.14 17.88 -7.27
C LYS A 237 -20.92 17.54 -5.80
N GLY A 238 -19.87 16.76 -5.52
CA GLY A 238 -19.55 16.27 -4.20
C GLY A 238 -18.06 16.15 -3.95
N THR A 239 -17.74 15.89 -2.68
CA THR A 239 -16.38 15.67 -2.18
C THR A 239 -16.07 14.18 -2.16
N MET A 240 -14.90 13.81 -2.70
CA MET A 240 -14.43 12.43 -2.68
C MET A 240 -13.76 12.11 -1.33
N GLY A 241 -14.15 10.99 -0.71
CA GLY A 241 -13.40 10.34 0.37
C GLY A 241 -13.56 10.99 1.75
N VAL A 242 -14.72 11.56 2.05
CA VAL A 242 -15.04 12.06 3.41
C VAL A 242 -15.31 10.88 4.33
N GLY A 243 -14.59 10.78 5.47
CA GLY A 243 -14.80 9.74 6.48
C GLY A 243 -13.50 9.11 6.99
N SER A 244 -13.62 8.02 7.78
CA SER A 244 -12.51 7.39 8.50
C SER A 244 -11.95 6.11 7.83
N SER A 245 -12.74 5.38 7.05
CA SER A 245 -12.37 4.10 6.41
C SER A 245 -11.55 4.29 5.12
N ARG A 246 -10.50 5.12 5.17
CA ARG A 246 -9.77 5.59 3.98
C ARG A 246 -9.01 4.50 3.25
N MET A 247 -8.14 3.76 3.96
CA MET A 247 -7.30 2.74 3.33
C MET A 247 -8.15 1.60 2.75
N SER A 248 -9.12 1.09 3.50
CA SER A 248 -10.03 0.06 2.99
C SER A 248 -10.87 0.56 1.81
N GLY A 249 -11.30 1.84 1.84
CA GLY A 249 -11.97 2.46 0.70
C GLY A 249 -11.08 2.54 -0.55
N VAL A 250 -9.81 2.93 -0.41
CA VAL A 250 -8.84 2.92 -1.52
C VAL A 250 -8.61 1.51 -2.04
N ASN A 251 -8.49 0.51 -1.16
CA ASN A 251 -8.33 -0.89 -1.55
C ASN A 251 -9.53 -1.41 -2.34
N ASN A 252 -10.75 -1.07 -1.91
CA ASN A 252 -11.97 -1.46 -2.62
C ASN A 252 -12.05 -0.80 -4.00
N VAL A 253 -11.77 0.50 -4.09
CA VAL A 253 -11.71 1.19 -5.38
C VAL A 253 -10.65 0.56 -6.29
N ALA A 254 -9.46 0.24 -5.76
CA ALA A 254 -8.41 -0.41 -6.54
C ALA A 254 -8.82 -1.81 -7.03
N LEU A 255 -9.57 -2.56 -6.24
CA LEU A 255 -10.11 -3.86 -6.65
C LEU A 255 -11.10 -3.72 -7.83
N TRP A 256 -11.99 -2.73 -7.77
CA TRP A 256 -13.02 -2.51 -8.79
C TRP A 256 -12.48 -1.89 -10.08
N VAL A 257 -11.64 -0.87 -9.97
CA VAL A 257 -11.20 -0.07 -11.14
C VAL A 257 -9.72 -0.24 -11.49
N GLY A 258 -8.92 -0.83 -10.59
CA GLY A 258 -7.51 -1.09 -10.81
C GLY A 258 -7.25 -2.24 -11.78
N LYS A 259 -5.98 -2.37 -12.20
CA LYS A 259 -5.48 -3.53 -12.95
C LYS A 259 -4.60 -4.36 -12.03
N GLN A 260 -4.59 -5.67 -12.22
CA GLN A 260 -3.68 -6.55 -11.48
C GLN A 260 -2.23 -6.19 -11.83
N ALA A 261 -1.42 -5.95 -10.80
CA ALA A 261 -0.03 -5.52 -10.97
C ALA A 261 0.91 -6.67 -11.37
N SER A 262 0.58 -7.91 -10.97
CA SER A 262 1.34 -9.11 -11.31
C SER A 262 0.40 -10.30 -11.43
N PRO A 263 0.57 -11.16 -12.43
CA PRO A 263 -0.23 -12.39 -12.55
C PRO A 263 0.07 -13.40 -11.43
N TYR A 264 1.25 -13.31 -10.81
CA TYR A 264 1.72 -14.27 -9.80
C TYR A 264 1.39 -13.89 -8.36
N ILE A 265 0.77 -12.72 -8.15
CA ILE A 265 0.41 -12.23 -6.82
C ILE A 265 -1.08 -11.88 -6.83
N PRO A 266 -1.90 -12.62 -6.08
CA PRO A 266 -3.32 -12.34 -6.03
C PRO A 266 -3.61 -10.99 -5.37
N PHE A 267 -4.59 -10.26 -5.90
CA PHE A 267 -5.15 -9.01 -5.35
C PHE A 267 -4.16 -7.83 -5.14
N VAL A 268 -3.01 -7.83 -5.81
CA VAL A 268 -2.15 -6.65 -5.91
C VAL A 268 -2.58 -5.85 -7.13
N ASN A 269 -3.43 -4.87 -6.92
CA ASN A 269 -3.94 -4.01 -7.97
C ASN A 269 -3.15 -2.70 -8.04
N ILE A 270 -3.06 -2.15 -9.25
CA ILE A 270 -2.53 -0.80 -9.45
C ILE A 270 -3.46 0.17 -8.74
N ALA A 271 -2.88 1.12 -8.04
CA ALA A 271 -3.61 2.09 -7.25
C ALA A 271 -4.59 2.92 -8.10
N PRO A 272 -5.75 3.30 -7.54
CA PRO A 272 -6.85 3.85 -8.32
C PRO A 272 -6.62 5.30 -8.74
N VAL A 273 -7.40 5.73 -9.76
CA VAL A 273 -7.60 7.14 -10.08
C VAL A 273 -8.96 7.56 -9.55
N VAL A 274 -8.97 8.57 -8.69
CA VAL A 274 -10.19 9.12 -8.07
C VAL A 274 -10.23 10.63 -8.18
N ALA A 275 -11.42 11.20 -8.23
CA ALA A 275 -11.58 12.64 -8.34
C ALA A 275 -12.85 13.12 -7.63
N GLY A 276 -12.89 14.41 -7.28
CA GLY A 276 -14.10 15.08 -6.80
C GLY A 276 -14.23 16.46 -7.42
N THR A 277 -15.41 16.78 -7.95
CA THR A 277 -15.68 18.07 -8.58
C THR A 277 -15.90 19.19 -7.55
N ASN A 278 -16.24 18.82 -6.31
CA ASN A 278 -16.24 19.74 -5.16
C ASN A 278 -15.03 19.49 -4.23
N GLY A 279 -13.98 18.88 -4.77
CA GLY A 279 -12.76 18.58 -4.06
C GLY A 279 -12.61 17.12 -3.61
N ILE A 280 -11.45 16.85 -3.04
CA ILE A 280 -11.12 15.56 -2.44
C ILE A 280 -10.68 15.80 -0.99
N SER A 281 -11.18 14.99 -0.05
CA SER A 281 -10.76 15.09 1.35
C SER A 281 -9.22 15.03 1.44
N PRO A 282 -8.54 15.99 2.08
CA PRO A 282 -7.07 16.03 2.12
C PRO A 282 -6.44 14.76 2.67
N ILE A 283 -7.09 14.13 3.66
CA ILE A 283 -6.60 12.89 4.28
C ILE A 283 -6.80 11.71 3.32
N PHE A 284 -7.92 11.67 2.57
CA PHE A 284 -8.16 10.64 1.56
C PHE A 284 -7.18 10.80 0.38
N LEU A 285 -6.95 12.03 -0.08
CA LEU A 285 -5.93 12.34 -1.09
C LEU A 285 -4.54 11.84 -0.68
N THR A 286 -4.17 12.07 0.59
CA THR A 286 -2.89 11.55 1.11
C THR A 286 -2.88 10.02 1.07
N THR A 287 -3.97 9.35 1.50
CA THR A 287 -4.07 7.88 1.46
C THR A 287 -3.95 7.35 0.03
N VAL A 288 -4.64 7.94 -0.94
CA VAL A 288 -4.50 7.58 -2.36
C VAL A 288 -3.06 7.76 -2.84
N SER A 289 -2.42 8.88 -2.48
CA SER A 289 -1.05 9.18 -2.91
C SER A 289 -0.02 8.19 -2.34
N VAL A 290 -0.11 7.83 -1.05
CA VAL A 290 0.84 6.88 -0.42
C VAL A 290 0.69 5.46 -0.93
N THR A 291 -0.44 5.10 -1.55
CA THR A 291 -0.60 3.84 -2.27
C THR A 291 -0.11 3.89 -3.72
N GLY A 292 0.37 5.04 -4.18
CA GLY A 292 0.77 5.26 -5.58
C GLY A 292 -0.38 5.64 -6.53
N GLY A 293 -1.58 5.88 -6.00
CA GLY A 293 -2.75 6.30 -6.76
C GLY A 293 -2.76 7.78 -7.13
N ILE A 294 -3.70 8.14 -7.98
CA ILE A 294 -3.93 9.51 -8.45
C ILE A 294 -5.24 10.03 -7.86
N GLY A 295 -5.14 11.02 -7.00
CA GLY A 295 -6.31 11.76 -6.51
C GLY A 295 -6.35 13.14 -7.15
N LEU A 296 -7.46 13.50 -7.78
CA LEU A 296 -7.63 14.77 -8.48
C LEU A 296 -8.67 15.65 -7.80
N ASP A 297 -8.27 16.85 -7.46
CA ASP A 297 -9.19 17.92 -7.03
C ASP A 297 -9.65 18.69 -8.27
N LEU A 298 -10.82 18.30 -8.79
CA LEU A 298 -11.38 18.89 -10.00
C LEU A 298 -12.25 20.09 -9.65
N LYS A 299 -11.73 21.17 -9.17
CA LYS A 299 -12.51 22.37 -8.81
C LYS A 299 -13.32 22.93 -9.98
N ASN A 300 -14.46 22.31 -10.25
CA ASN A 300 -15.40 22.75 -11.30
C ASN A 300 -16.24 23.94 -10.88
N TRP A 301 -16.29 24.22 -9.59
CA TRP A 301 -17.04 25.30 -9.02
C TRP A 301 -16.19 26.54 -8.92
N VAL A 302 -16.63 27.63 -9.55
CA VAL A 302 -16.00 28.96 -9.42
C VAL A 302 -16.97 29.92 -8.75
N LYS A 303 -16.41 30.91 -8.08
CA LYS A 303 -17.22 32.01 -7.53
C LYS A 303 -17.84 32.78 -8.68
N LYS A 304 -19.16 32.85 -8.72
CA LYS A 304 -19.90 33.67 -9.67
C LYS A 304 -19.49 35.13 -9.51
N LYS A 305 -19.13 35.77 -10.61
CA LYS A 305 -18.62 37.16 -10.59
C LYS A 305 -19.59 38.10 -11.29
N ASP A 306 -19.65 39.32 -10.78
CA ASP A 306 -20.32 40.43 -11.44
C ASP A 306 -19.50 40.93 -12.66
N SER A 307 -20.05 41.89 -13.38
CA SER A 307 -19.40 42.52 -14.56
C SER A 307 -18.09 43.26 -14.25
N LYS A 308 -17.79 43.49 -12.96
CA LYS A 308 -16.57 44.12 -12.45
C LYS A 308 -15.56 43.10 -11.91
N GLY A 309 -15.90 41.79 -11.93
CA GLY A 309 -15.05 40.73 -11.46
C GLY A 309 -15.15 40.44 -9.95
N ASN A 310 -16.07 41.08 -9.22
CA ASN A 310 -16.29 40.80 -7.80
C ASN A 310 -17.19 39.56 -7.61
N ALA A 311 -16.94 38.78 -6.55
CA ALA A 311 -17.80 37.67 -6.20
C ALA A 311 -19.23 38.16 -5.87
N ILE A 312 -20.24 37.50 -6.42
CA ILE A 312 -21.64 37.71 -6.05
C ILE A 312 -21.93 36.91 -4.82
N LEU A 313 -22.47 37.53 -3.76
CA LEU A 313 -22.77 36.91 -2.51
C LEU A 313 -24.28 36.54 -2.44
N ASP A 314 -24.60 35.52 -1.65
CA ASP A 314 -25.97 35.15 -1.31
C ASP A 314 -26.51 35.98 -0.13
N SER A 315 -27.71 35.64 0.38
CA SER A 315 -28.33 36.31 1.51
C SER A 315 -27.60 36.14 2.86
N ASN A 316 -26.60 35.27 2.93
CA ASN A 316 -25.80 34.98 4.11
C ASN A 316 -24.35 35.52 3.97
N ASP A 317 -24.12 36.39 2.99
CA ASP A 317 -22.79 36.92 2.64
C ASP A 317 -21.79 35.86 2.16
N GLU A 318 -22.27 34.70 1.69
CA GLU A 318 -21.42 33.64 1.13
C GLU A 318 -21.35 33.75 -0.41
N PRO A 319 -20.19 33.49 -1.03
CA PRO A 319 -20.03 33.53 -2.49
C PRO A 319 -20.93 32.50 -3.19
N ILE A 320 -21.77 32.96 -4.11
CA ILE A 320 -22.53 32.09 -5.00
C ILE A 320 -21.54 31.37 -5.92
N LEU A 321 -21.63 30.04 -5.97
CA LEU A 321 -20.80 29.21 -6.83
C LEU A 321 -21.56 28.87 -8.11
N GLU A 322 -20.84 28.81 -9.21
CA GLU A 322 -21.35 28.32 -10.49
C GLU A 322 -20.48 27.18 -11.00
N GLU A 323 -21.13 26.16 -11.59
CA GLU A 323 -20.44 25.04 -12.20
C GLU A 323 -19.84 25.48 -13.54
N VAL A 324 -18.55 25.20 -13.74
CA VAL A 324 -17.84 25.60 -14.95
C VAL A 324 -18.02 24.57 -16.05
N TYR A 325 -18.06 23.31 -15.71
CA TYR A 325 -18.33 22.21 -16.63
C TYR A 325 -18.81 20.98 -15.87
N SER A 326 -19.57 20.09 -16.55
CA SER A 326 -20.01 18.80 -16.03
C SER A 326 -19.20 17.67 -16.66
N VAL A 327 -19.00 16.61 -15.88
CA VAL A 327 -18.37 15.36 -16.31
C VAL A 327 -19.42 14.26 -16.26
N ASP A 328 -19.67 13.62 -17.40
CA ASP A 328 -20.59 12.51 -17.51
C ASP A 328 -19.81 11.17 -17.51
N THR A 329 -20.47 10.09 -17.06
CA THR A 329 -19.95 8.73 -17.19
C THR A 329 -19.62 8.43 -18.66
N GLY A 330 -18.49 7.78 -18.92
CA GLY A 330 -18.03 7.45 -20.27
C GLY A 330 -17.24 8.57 -20.96
N THR A 331 -17.08 9.73 -20.33
CA THR A 331 -16.23 10.80 -20.88
C THR A 331 -14.76 10.35 -20.88
N ILE A 332 -14.08 10.54 -22.01
CA ILE A 332 -12.63 10.29 -22.09
C ILE A 332 -11.88 11.56 -21.75
N LEU A 333 -11.04 11.48 -20.74
CA LEU A 333 -10.15 12.54 -20.32
C LEU A 333 -8.70 12.11 -20.47
N THR A 334 -7.80 13.08 -20.64
CA THR A 334 -6.35 12.86 -20.66
C THR A 334 -5.71 13.61 -19.50
N ILE A 335 -5.10 12.85 -18.58
CA ILE A 335 -4.24 13.40 -17.53
C ILE A 335 -2.86 13.59 -18.15
N ASN A 336 -2.42 14.83 -18.31
CA ASN A 336 -1.04 15.13 -18.69
C ASN A 336 -0.20 15.35 -17.42
N THR A 337 0.68 14.42 -17.14
CA THR A 337 1.49 14.41 -15.91
C THR A 337 2.64 15.41 -15.96
N LYS A 338 3.08 15.80 -17.14
CA LYS A 338 4.16 16.79 -17.38
C LYS A 338 3.63 18.20 -17.24
N ASP A 339 2.55 18.53 -17.96
CA ASP A 339 1.89 19.83 -17.88
C ASP A 339 1.09 19.99 -16.58
N LYS A 340 0.79 18.85 -15.90
CA LYS A 340 -0.03 18.80 -14.70
C LYS A 340 -1.43 19.37 -14.92
N LYS A 341 -2.02 19.00 -16.04
CA LYS A 341 -3.32 19.47 -16.49
C LYS A 341 -4.19 18.31 -16.93
N LEU A 342 -5.50 18.51 -16.81
CA LEU A 342 -6.51 17.60 -17.32
C LEU A 342 -7.09 18.16 -18.61
N TYR A 343 -7.22 17.30 -19.64
CA TYR A 343 -7.74 17.67 -20.95
C TYR A 343 -8.96 16.82 -21.32
N LYS A 344 -9.90 17.45 -22.03
CA LYS A 344 -11.00 16.79 -22.74
C LYS A 344 -10.86 17.14 -24.23
N GLU A 345 -10.68 16.14 -25.10
CA GLU A 345 -10.52 16.35 -26.55
C GLU A 345 -9.49 17.44 -26.93
N GLY A 346 -8.39 17.47 -26.18
CA GLY A 346 -7.30 18.44 -26.37
C GLY A 346 -7.56 19.84 -25.77
N VAL A 347 -8.73 20.08 -25.19
CA VAL A 347 -9.04 21.33 -24.49
C VAL A 347 -8.74 21.17 -23.01
N GLU A 348 -8.01 22.13 -22.43
CA GLU A 348 -7.70 22.17 -21.01
C GLU A 348 -8.99 22.28 -20.18
N VAL A 349 -9.15 21.38 -19.23
CA VAL A 349 -10.26 21.32 -18.29
C VAL A 349 -9.91 22.01 -16.99
N CYS A 350 -8.83 21.59 -16.33
CA CYS A 350 -8.37 22.20 -15.09
C CYS A 350 -6.89 21.92 -14.83
N ASP A 351 -6.31 22.72 -13.94
CA ASP A 351 -4.98 22.49 -13.35
C ASP A 351 -5.08 21.43 -12.26
N ILE A 352 -4.21 20.43 -12.33
CA ILE A 352 -4.11 19.31 -11.36
C ILE A 352 -2.71 19.23 -10.72
N SER A 353 -1.97 20.32 -10.71
CA SER A 353 -0.58 20.39 -10.23
C SER A 353 -0.43 19.96 -8.75
N SER A 354 -1.45 20.19 -7.92
CA SER A 354 -1.47 19.75 -6.52
C SER A 354 -1.39 18.23 -6.35
N SER A 355 -1.82 17.48 -7.36
CA SER A 355 -1.79 16.01 -7.38
C SER A 355 -0.44 15.45 -7.87
N PHE A 356 0.40 16.27 -8.52
CA PHE A 356 1.66 15.88 -9.14
C PHE A 356 2.87 16.63 -8.55
N THR A 357 2.95 16.64 -7.21
CA THR A 357 4.17 17.09 -6.54
C THR A 357 5.30 16.07 -6.79
N PRO A 358 6.58 16.48 -6.74
CA PRO A 358 7.70 15.55 -6.95
C PRO A 358 7.60 14.28 -6.11
N GLN A 359 7.25 14.41 -4.83
CA GLN A 359 7.12 13.27 -3.92
C GLN A 359 5.95 12.34 -4.30
N LYS A 360 4.77 12.88 -4.66
CA LYS A 360 3.64 12.07 -5.11
C LYS A 360 3.96 11.31 -6.41
N MET A 361 4.69 11.96 -7.32
CA MET A 361 5.17 11.30 -8.55
C MET A 361 6.15 10.18 -8.25
N GLU A 362 7.01 10.33 -7.24
CA GLU A 362 7.86 9.21 -6.78
C GLU A 362 7.03 8.04 -6.26
N PHE A 363 6.00 8.31 -5.44
CA PHE A 363 5.11 7.26 -4.95
C PHE A 363 4.37 6.56 -6.09
N MET A 364 3.86 7.30 -7.05
CA MET A 364 3.23 6.73 -8.25
C MET A 364 4.20 5.83 -9.02
N ARG A 365 5.42 6.29 -9.27
CA ARG A 365 6.45 5.56 -10.00
C ARG A 365 6.90 4.30 -9.28
N ALA A 366 7.03 4.35 -7.95
CA ALA A 366 7.48 3.24 -7.10
C ALA A 366 6.36 2.26 -6.73
N GLY A 367 5.09 2.54 -7.06
CA GLY A 367 3.94 1.75 -6.64
C GLY A 367 3.60 1.90 -5.16
N GLY A 368 3.94 3.05 -4.56
CA GLY A 368 3.60 3.43 -3.20
C GLY A 368 4.77 3.99 -2.39
N SER A 369 4.43 4.57 -1.25
CA SER A 369 5.40 5.24 -0.37
C SER A 369 6.38 4.29 0.31
N TYR A 370 5.97 3.05 0.59
CA TYR A 370 6.81 2.07 1.28
C TYR A 370 8.09 1.77 0.49
N ALA A 371 7.98 1.55 -0.82
CA ALA A 371 9.14 1.30 -1.67
C ALA A 371 10.16 2.46 -1.62
N ILE A 372 9.68 3.71 -1.52
CA ILE A 372 10.55 4.88 -1.36
C ILE A 372 11.19 4.93 0.03
N VAL A 373 10.42 4.66 1.09
CA VAL A 373 10.95 4.71 2.48
C VAL A 373 12.04 3.65 2.68
N PHE A 374 11.77 2.41 2.29
CA PHE A 374 12.74 1.32 2.39
C PHE A 374 13.92 1.53 1.44
N GLY A 375 13.64 1.98 0.21
CA GLY A 375 14.67 2.28 -0.76
C GLY A 375 15.67 3.34 -0.28
N LYS A 376 15.18 4.44 0.32
CA LYS A 376 16.04 5.46 0.95
C LYS A 376 16.91 4.88 2.07
N LYS A 377 16.38 3.95 2.89
CA LYS A 377 17.14 3.27 3.94
C LYS A 377 18.26 2.41 3.35
N ILE A 378 17.96 1.62 2.32
CA ILE A 378 18.93 0.75 1.64
C ILE A 378 20.01 1.59 0.94
N GLN A 379 19.62 2.65 0.23
CA GLN A 379 20.57 3.56 -0.42
C GLN A 379 21.54 4.18 0.58
N SER A 380 21.03 4.67 1.71
CA SER A 380 21.84 5.27 2.77
C SER A 380 22.79 4.25 3.39
N PHE A 381 22.32 3.03 3.64
CA PHE A 381 23.13 1.94 4.15
C PHE A 381 24.27 1.58 3.18
N ALA A 382 23.95 1.32 1.93
CA ALA A 382 24.93 0.96 0.91
C ALA A 382 25.98 2.05 0.70
N SER A 383 25.56 3.32 0.68
CA SER A 383 26.48 4.45 0.57
C SER A 383 27.45 4.52 1.76
N LYS A 384 26.94 4.24 2.99
CA LYS A 384 27.77 4.20 4.20
C LYS A 384 28.79 3.07 4.14
N VAL A 385 28.38 1.86 3.75
CA VAL A 385 29.26 0.69 3.62
C VAL A 385 30.36 0.94 2.60
N LEU A 386 30.02 1.54 1.46
CA LEU A 386 30.98 1.89 0.40
C LEU A 386 31.81 3.13 0.70
N ASN A 387 31.54 3.81 1.82
CA ASN A 387 32.20 5.07 2.23
C ASN A 387 32.12 6.17 1.14
N ILE A 388 30.94 6.34 0.55
CA ILE A 388 30.64 7.37 -0.47
C ILE A 388 29.52 8.29 -0.01
N ASN A 389 29.45 9.49 -0.58
CA ASN A 389 28.29 10.36 -0.38
C ASN A 389 27.04 9.75 -1.02
N THR A 390 25.93 9.75 -0.29
CA THR A 390 24.64 9.27 -0.82
C THR A 390 24.17 10.19 -1.95
N PRO A 391 24.00 9.67 -3.18
CA PRO A 391 23.49 10.47 -4.28
C PRO A 391 22.08 11.00 -3.99
N ASN A 392 21.81 12.25 -4.38
CA ASN A 392 20.48 12.84 -4.25
C ASN A 392 19.57 12.38 -5.42
N VAL A 393 18.96 11.21 -5.27
CA VAL A 393 18.09 10.59 -6.28
C VAL A 393 16.62 10.95 -6.05
N PHE A 394 16.22 11.02 -4.79
CA PHE A 394 14.83 11.23 -4.40
C PHE A 394 14.51 12.71 -4.19
N ALA A 395 13.24 13.07 -4.33
CA ALA A 395 12.77 14.42 -4.07
C ALA A 395 13.25 14.90 -2.69
N SER A 396 13.89 16.03 -2.69
CA SER A 396 14.32 16.70 -1.45
C SER A 396 13.15 17.48 -0.85
N SER A 397 13.17 17.61 0.48
CA SER A 397 12.28 18.52 1.19
C SER A 397 12.45 19.96 0.65
N LYS A 398 11.36 20.73 0.67
CA LYS A 398 11.43 22.16 0.40
C LYS A 398 12.38 22.83 1.40
N GLU A 399 13.08 23.85 0.95
CA GLU A 399 13.90 24.67 1.85
C GLU A 399 13.07 25.16 3.03
N ILE A 400 13.67 25.07 4.21
CA ILE A 400 13.07 25.48 5.46
C ILE A 400 13.36 26.96 5.66
N SER A 401 12.36 27.75 6.03
CA SER A 401 12.52 29.16 6.40
C SER A 401 13.44 29.31 7.62
N HIS A 402 14.23 30.36 7.65
CA HIS A 402 15.07 30.72 8.81
C HIS A 402 14.30 31.54 9.87
N ASP A 403 13.03 31.83 9.67
CA ASP A 403 12.22 32.60 10.59
C ASP A 403 11.53 31.69 11.62
N SER A 404 11.80 31.92 12.91
CA SER A 404 11.19 31.18 14.02
C SER A 404 9.88 31.81 14.52
N GLN A 405 9.50 32.98 13.97
CA GLN A 405 8.30 33.69 14.41
C GLN A 405 7.05 33.10 13.77
N GLY A 406 5.98 33.07 14.54
CA GLY A 406 4.67 32.64 14.05
C GLY A 406 4.49 31.13 13.90
N LEU A 407 5.34 30.29 14.49
CA LEU A 407 5.17 28.84 14.48
C LEU A 407 3.93 28.41 15.27
N THR A 408 3.09 27.62 14.64
CA THR A 408 1.97 26.93 15.31
C THR A 408 2.48 25.89 16.32
N ALA A 409 1.61 25.42 17.21
CA ALA A 409 1.96 24.36 18.17
C ALA A 409 2.45 23.09 17.44
N VAL A 410 1.80 22.73 16.33
CA VAL A 410 2.18 21.57 15.50
C VAL A 410 3.57 21.75 14.90
N GLU A 411 3.86 22.90 14.30
CA GLU A 411 5.17 23.22 13.74
C GLU A 411 6.27 23.18 14.81
N LYS A 412 5.99 23.67 16.03
CA LYS A 412 6.94 23.58 17.16
C LYS A 412 7.26 22.12 17.52
N ILE A 413 6.24 21.24 17.57
CA ILE A 413 6.41 19.83 17.87
C ILE A 413 7.24 19.15 16.77
N PHE A 414 6.91 19.40 15.49
CA PHE A 414 7.68 18.84 14.38
C PHE A 414 9.12 19.34 14.39
N ASN A 415 9.35 20.63 14.56
CA ASN A 415 10.70 21.21 14.61
C ASN A 415 11.57 20.59 15.71
N LYS A 416 10.98 20.25 16.86
CA LYS A 416 11.70 19.58 17.97
C LYS A 416 12.15 18.17 17.60
N ASN A 417 11.46 17.50 16.66
CA ASN A 417 11.66 16.09 16.34
C ASN A 417 12.26 15.85 14.94
N VAL A 418 12.65 16.89 14.22
CA VAL A 418 13.23 16.75 12.87
C VAL A 418 14.57 16.05 12.92
N LEU A 419 14.75 15.09 12.01
CA LEU A 419 16.01 14.38 11.83
C LEU A 419 16.88 15.10 10.79
N GLY A 420 18.11 15.43 11.17
CA GLY A 420 19.10 16.01 10.25
C GLY A 420 18.93 17.51 9.99
N SER A 421 18.16 18.23 10.82
CA SER A 421 18.09 19.71 10.72
C SER A 421 19.29 20.37 11.41
N SER A 422 19.75 21.50 10.84
CA SER A 422 20.60 22.45 11.55
C SER A 422 19.75 23.27 12.51
N SER A 423 20.34 23.75 13.62
CA SER A 423 19.66 24.54 14.65
C SER A 423 19.01 25.86 14.14
N ASP A 424 19.34 26.25 12.93
CA ASP A 424 18.98 27.56 12.37
C ASP A 424 17.83 27.47 11.35
N LYS A 425 17.23 26.30 11.15
CA LYS A 425 16.15 26.08 10.17
C LYS A 425 14.87 25.64 10.86
N PHE A 426 13.79 26.31 10.52
CA PHE A 426 12.46 26.03 11.06
C PHE A 426 11.52 25.52 9.97
N LEU A 427 10.74 24.50 10.32
CA LEU A 427 9.70 23.93 9.49
C LEU A 427 8.44 24.78 9.51
N HIS A 428 7.87 24.95 8.35
CA HIS A 428 6.55 25.53 8.18
C HIS A 428 5.62 24.58 7.42
N ALA A 429 4.32 24.82 7.49
CA ALA A 429 3.32 24.09 6.75
C ALA A 429 3.67 23.99 5.26
N GLY A 430 3.57 22.79 4.68
CA GLY A 430 3.98 22.48 3.32
C GLY A 430 5.44 22.04 3.14
N SER A 431 6.23 21.98 4.23
CA SER A 431 7.56 21.37 4.23
C SER A 431 7.45 19.83 4.27
N ASP A 432 8.34 19.17 3.55
CA ASP A 432 8.47 17.71 3.55
C ASP A 432 9.70 17.32 4.38
N VAL A 433 9.51 16.56 5.45
CA VAL A 433 10.55 16.36 6.46
C VAL A 433 10.53 14.95 7.03
N ARG A 434 11.68 14.55 7.57
CA ARG A 434 11.82 13.34 8.39
C ARG A 434 11.82 13.74 9.86
N VAL A 435 10.94 13.11 10.63
CA VAL A 435 10.84 13.34 12.08
C VAL A 435 11.01 12.04 12.85
N LYS A 436 11.56 12.13 14.07
CA LYS A 436 11.50 11.05 15.04
C LYS A 436 10.05 10.94 15.54
N VAL A 437 9.50 9.73 15.51
CA VAL A 437 8.20 9.40 16.09
C VAL A 437 8.46 8.62 17.38
N ASN A 438 7.95 9.10 18.51
CA ASN A 438 8.15 8.46 19.81
C ASN A 438 7.11 7.37 20.07
N ILE A 439 5.85 7.61 19.71
CA ILE A 439 4.74 6.69 19.95
C ILE A 439 3.98 6.45 18.65
N VAL A 440 3.67 5.20 18.35
CA VAL A 440 2.82 4.78 17.24
C VAL A 440 1.59 4.07 17.80
N GLY A 441 0.41 4.47 17.36
CA GLY A 441 -0.84 3.84 17.76
C GLY A 441 -1.70 3.43 16.58
N SER A 442 -2.44 2.34 16.73
CA SER A 442 -3.39 1.84 15.75
C SER A 442 -4.70 1.45 16.41
N GLN A 443 -5.76 1.47 15.63
CA GLN A 443 -7.06 0.91 16.01
C GLN A 443 -7.20 -0.53 15.49
N ASP A 444 -8.09 -1.30 16.11
CA ASP A 444 -8.24 -2.74 15.87
C ASP A 444 -8.58 -3.11 14.42
N THR A 445 -9.53 -2.43 13.79
CA THR A 445 -9.90 -2.70 12.39
C THR A 445 -8.76 -2.38 11.42
N THR A 446 -7.98 -1.33 11.71
CA THR A 446 -6.79 -0.98 10.94
C THR A 446 -5.65 -1.98 11.21
N GLY A 447 -5.47 -2.39 12.47
CA GLY A 447 -4.43 -3.35 12.85
C GLY A 447 -4.54 -4.68 12.12
N LEU A 448 -5.74 -5.25 12.02
CA LEU A 448 -5.96 -6.50 11.30
C LEU A 448 -5.66 -6.40 9.80
N MET A 449 -6.11 -5.33 9.16
CA MET A 449 -5.83 -5.07 7.76
C MET A 449 -4.33 -4.82 7.55
N THR A 450 -3.72 -4.03 8.44
CA THR A 450 -2.30 -3.68 8.37
C THR A 450 -1.41 -4.90 8.54
N SER A 451 -1.75 -5.87 9.41
CA SER A 451 -0.95 -7.08 9.58
C SER A 451 -0.84 -7.88 8.28
N GLN A 452 -1.95 -8.05 7.57
CA GLN A 452 -1.93 -8.75 6.28
C GLN A 452 -1.16 -7.98 5.19
N GLU A 453 -1.30 -6.67 5.17
CA GLU A 453 -0.54 -5.83 4.26
C GLU A 453 0.96 -5.88 4.55
N LEU A 454 1.34 -5.84 5.82
CA LEU A 454 2.74 -5.97 6.25
C LEU A 454 3.29 -7.37 5.94
N GLU A 455 2.51 -8.42 6.17
CA GLU A 455 2.90 -9.79 5.80
C GLU A 455 3.10 -9.92 4.29
N ALA A 456 2.18 -9.38 3.48
CA ALA A 456 2.29 -9.41 2.02
C ALA A 456 3.48 -8.59 1.48
N MET A 457 3.93 -7.57 2.23
CA MET A 457 5.09 -6.76 1.89
C MET A 457 6.39 -7.25 2.53
N ALA A 458 6.37 -8.36 3.26
CA ALA A 458 7.51 -8.83 4.06
C ALA A 458 8.01 -7.80 5.11
N ALA A 459 7.13 -6.95 5.59
CA ALA A 459 7.48 -5.86 6.51
C ALA A 459 7.26 -6.22 8.00
N THR A 460 7.00 -7.49 8.32
CA THR A 460 6.67 -7.96 9.67
C THR A 460 7.84 -7.91 10.66
N THR A 461 9.05 -7.70 10.17
CA THR A 461 10.25 -7.60 11.02
C THR A 461 10.74 -6.17 11.19
N ILE A 462 9.91 -5.18 10.90
CA ILE A 462 10.25 -3.80 11.24
C ILE A 462 10.34 -3.74 12.76
N SER A 463 11.56 -3.69 13.27
CA SER A 463 11.79 -3.36 14.67
C SER A 463 11.25 -1.95 14.90
N PRO A 464 10.32 -1.74 15.83
CA PRO A 464 9.82 -0.41 16.09
C PRO A 464 10.96 0.45 16.64
N VAL A 465 11.43 1.40 15.84
CA VAL A 465 12.38 2.44 16.28
C VAL A 465 11.58 3.54 17.01
N VAL A 466 10.66 3.14 17.87
CA VAL A 466 9.78 4.03 18.63
C VAL A 466 9.85 3.69 20.11
N ASP A 467 9.64 4.69 20.96
CA ASP A 467 9.71 4.51 22.40
C ASP A 467 8.48 3.72 22.92
N GLY A 468 7.36 3.73 22.17
CA GLY A 468 6.17 2.94 22.47
C GLY A 468 5.29 2.67 21.24
N ALA A 469 4.68 1.50 21.22
CA ALA A 469 3.66 1.14 20.24
C ALA A 469 2.44 0.55 20.92
N TYR A 470 1.24 0.98 20.52
CA TYR A 470 0.01 0.47 21.10
C TYR A 470 -1.04 0.13 20.05
N GLN A 471 -1.92 -0.81 20.42
CA GLN A 471 -3.08 -1.21 19.64
C GLN A 471 -4.34 -1.05 20.49
N SER A 472 -5.32 -0.28 20.04
CA SER A 472 -6.62 -0.20 20.71
C SER A 472 -7.59 -1.24 20.14
N GLY A 473 -8.41 -1.85 21.01
CA GLY A 473 -9.50 -2.74 20.63
C GLY A 473 -10.84 -2.01 20.48
N CYS A 474 -10.83 -0.78 20.02
CA CYS A 474 -11.98 0.15 20.15
C CYS A 474 -13.23 -0.28 19.36
N HIS A 475 -13.09 -0.91 18.21
CA HIS A 475 -14.23 -1.36 17.40
C HIS A 475 -14.61 -2.81 17.75
N THR A 476 -13.64 -3.68 18.03
CA THR A 476 -13.90 -5.06 18.46
C THR A 476 -14.43 -5.15 19.88
N ALA A 477 -14.11 -4.20 20.75
CA ALA A 477 -14.66 -4.13 22.10
C ALA A 477 -16.15 -3.74 22.12
N SER A 478 -16.57 -2.98 21.14
CA SER A 478 -17.97 -2.53 20.98
C SER A 478 -18.80 -3.53 20.18
N VAL A 479 -18.32 -4.77 20.02
CA VAL A 479 -18.88 -5.72 19.09
C VAL A 479 -20.26 -6.18 19.48
N TRP A 480 -21.20 -5.85 18.63
CA TRP A 480 -22.59 -6.25 18.69
C TRP A 480 -22.87 -7.53 17.89
N ASP A 481 -21.89 -8.02 17.11
CA ASP A 481 -22.01 -9.17 16.25
C ASP A 481 -20.90 -10.22 16.49
N THR A 482 -21.24 -11.48 16.26
CA THR A 482 -20.33 -12.62 16.47
C THR A 482 -19.16 -12.64 15.47
N LYS A 483 -19.35 -12.11 14.26
CA LYS A 483 -18.32 -12.11 13.20
C LYS A 483 -17.13 -11.23 13.56
N SER A 484 -17.39 -10.07 14.15
CA SER A 484 -16.31 -9.20 14.63
C SER A 484 -15.54 -9.83 15.80
N GLN A 485 -16.21 -10.63 16.64
CA GLN A 485 -15.54 -11.36 17.75
C GLN A 485 -14.53 -12.39 17.25
N GLU A 486 -14.73 -12.97 16.07
CA GLU A 486 -13.79 -13.91 15.46
C GLU A 486 -12.45 -13.27 15.10
N ASN A 487 -12.40 -11.96 14.94
CA ASN A 487 -11.17 -11.20 14.68
C ASN A 487 -10.32 -10.98 15.94
N ILE A 488 -10.88 -11.10 17.13
CA ILE A 488 -10.16 -10.86 18.41
C ILE A 488 -8.91 -11.74 18.55
N PRO A 489 -8.95 -13.06 18.32
CA PRO A 489 -7.75 -13.90 18.40
C PRO A 489 -6.64 -13.49 17.42
N ARG A 490 -7.00 -13.06 16.20
CA ARG A 490 -6.05 -12.56 15.20
C ARG A 490 -5.40 -11.26 15.64
N LEU A 491 -6.21 -10.32 16.15
CA LEU A 491 -5.71 -9.08 16.70
C LEU A 491 -4.77 -9.31 17.89
N MET A 492 -5.14 -10.23 18.77
CA MET A 492 -4.30 -10.62 19.91
C MET A 492 -2.96 -11.21 19.49
N LYS A 493 -2.98 -12.08 18.47
CA LYS A 493 -1.77 -12.63 17.90
C LYS A 493 -0.88 -11.52 17.35
N PHE A 494 -1.42 -10.62 16.52
CA PHE A 494 -0.70 -9.47 15.98
C PHE A 494 -0.05 -8.63 17.09
N MET A 495 -0.81 -8.32 18.15
CA MET A 495 -0.30 -7.52 19.26
C MET A 495 0.86 -8.21 19.99
N ASN A 496 0.76 -9.53 20.20
CA ASN A 496 1.81 -10.29 20.86
C ASN A 496 3.06 -10.43 19.98
N ASP A 497 2.88 -10.69 18.68
CA ASP A 497 3.98 -10.87 17.73
C ASP A 497 4.83 -9.59 17.60
N PHE A 498 4.21 -8.41 17.74
CA PHE A 498 4.87 -7.10 17.64
C PHE A 498 5.17 -6.45 19.00
N GLY A 499 4.86 -7.11 20.12
CA GLY A 499 5.08 -6.55 21.45
C GLY A 499 4.29 -5.27 21.72
N LEU A 500 3.10 -5.13 21.14
CA LEU A 500 2.27 -3.93 21.25
C LEU A 500 1.58 -3.84 22.60
N ILE A 501 1.55 -2.66 23.18
CA ILE A 501 0.81 -2.38 24.41
C ILE A 501 -0.69 -2.32 24.11
N THR A 502 -1.49 -2.96 24.94
CA THR A 502 -2.95 -2.94 24.82
C THR A 502 -3.60 -2.58 26.15
N ALA A 503 -4.61 -1.73 26.10
CA ALA A 503 -5.41 -1.42 27.27
C ALA A 503 -6.58 -2.42 27.39
N ARG A 504 -6.68 -3.04 28.56
CA ARG A 504 -7.80 -3.90 28.96
C ARG A 504 -8.33 -3.44 30.30
N ASP A 505 -9.63 -3.64 30.52
CA ASP A 505 -10.16 -3.53 31.86
C ASP A 505 -9.66 -4.68 32.76
N PRO A 506 -9.82 -4.59 34.10
CA PRO A 506 -9.45 -5.68 35.02
C PRO A 506 -10.17 -7.01 34.75
N LYS A 507 -11.26 -7.01 33.97
CA LYS A 507 -12.02 -8.19 33.55
C LYS A 507 -11.60 -8.71 32.18
N GLY A 508 -10.56 -8.13 31.57
CA GLY A 508 -10.04 -8.54 30.27
C GLY A 508 -10.83 -8.05 29.06
N LYS A 509 -11.82 -7.18 29.24
CA LYS A 509 -12.54 -6.55 28.14
C LYS A 509 -11.79 -5.33 27.64
N TYR A 510 -11.80 -5.12 26.33
CA TYR A 510 -11.31 -3.90 25.71
C TYR A 510 -12.29 -2.75 25.95
N HIS A 511 -11.78 -1.56 26.17
CA HIS A 511 -12.58 -0.36 26.33
C HIS A 511 -12.87 0.34 25.00
N SER A 512 -13.91 1.17 24.98
CA SER A 512 -14.24 2.03 23.85
C SER A 512 -13.12 3.04 23.56
N MET A 513 -13.09 3.54 22.33
CA MET A 513 -12.01 4.36 21.78
C MET A 513 -11.60 5.53 22.68
N THR A 514 -12.56 6.20 23.32
CA THR A 514 -12.30 7.40 24.11
C THR A 514 -11.54 7.10 25.43
N ASP A 515 -11.96 6.05 26.13
CA ASP A 515 -11.36 5.71 27.42
C ASP A 515 -9.98 5.07 27.27
N VAL A 516 -9.80 4.28 26.21
CA VAL A 516 -8.53 3.57 25.95
C VAL A 516 -7.44 4.53 25.50
N ILE A 517 -7.74 5.45 24.58
CA ILE A 517 -6.75 6.42 24.10
C ILE A 517 -6.29 7.29 25.26
N HIS A 518 -7.22 7.81 26.08
CA HIS A 518 -6.86 8.64 27.22
C HIS A 518 -6.08 7.86 28.28
N LYS A 519 -6.49 6.63 28.59
CA LYS A 519 -5.81 5.83 29.60
C LYS A 519 -4.44 5.35 29.14
N VAL A 520 -4.32 4.83 27.93
CA VAL A 520 -3.02 4.36 27.40
C VAL A 520 -2.06 5.52 27.21
N LEU A 521 -2.52 6.64 26.69
CA LEU A 521 -1.68 7.83 26.59
C LEU A 521 -1.28 8.35 27.98
N ASN A 522 -2.18 8.35 28.97
CA ASN A 522 -1.81 8.71 30.32
C ASN A 522 -0.83 7.71 30.94
N ASP A 523 -1.09 6.41 30.83
CA ASP A 523 -0.23 5.37 31.41
C ASP A 523 1.16 5.33 30.75
N LEU A 524 1.27 5.68 29.45
CA LEU A 524 2.54 5.77 28.72
C LEU A 524 3.25 7.11 28.90
N THR A 525 2.55 8.15 29.35
CA THR A 525 3.05 9.52 29.28
C THR A 525 3.22 10.20 30.64
N VAL A 526 2.72 9.61 31.72
CA VAL A 526 2.72 10.26 33.06
C VAL A 526 4.14 10.42 33.63
N ASP A 527 5.09 9.58 33.25
CA ASP A 527 6.46 9.69 33.76
C ASP A 527 7.47 10.38 32.81
N ASP A 528 7.11 10.55 31.51
CA ASP A 528 8.06 11.06 30.49
C ASP A 528 7.70 12.45 29.90
N TRP A 529 6.58 13.03 30.28
CA TRP A 529 6.17 14.36 29.81
C TRP A 529 6.48 15.45 30.83
N SER A 530 7.75 15.67 31.07
CA SER A 530 8.15 17.00 31.50
C SER A 530 8.16 17.93 30.28
N ILE A 531 7.06 18.61 30.07
CA ILE A 531 6.96 19.73 29.13
C ILE A 531 7.78 20.91 29.68
#